data_e4402a8d8853d969d48ef133b6a1a6cc
#
_entry.id   e4402a8d8853d969d48ef133b6a1a6cc
#
_cell.length_a   1.000
_cell.length_b   1.000
_cell.length_c   1.000
_cell.angle_alpha   90.00
_cell.angle_beta   90.00
_cell.angle_gamma   90.00
#
_symmetry.space_group_name_H-M   'P 1'
#
loop_
_entity.id
_entity.type
_entity.pdbx_description
1 polymer ?
#
loop_
_entity_poly.entity_id
_entity_poly.type
_entity_poly.pdbx_seq_one_letter_code
_entity_poly.pdbx_strand_id
1 'polypeptide(L)'
;MRNPLSKTITTIEPSGIRKFFDIVSEMDDAISLGVGEPDFDTPWHIRDEGIYSLEKGRTFYTSNAGLKELKIEISKYLDRRFGLSYDYNKEMLVTVGGSEAIDIAMREIGRASCRE
;
A
#
# COMPACT_ATOMS: atom_id res chain seq x y z
N MET A 1 -37.36 6.72 8.74
CA MET A 1 -36.09 7.48 8.65
C MET A 1 -35.48 7.28 7.27
N ARG A 2 -34.92 8.34 6.67
CA ARG A 2 -34.22 8.22 5.38
C ARG A 2 -32.88 7.49 5.61
N ASN A 3 -32.59 6.43 4.84
CA ASN A 3 -31.29 5.78 4.91
C ASN A 3 -30.21 6.76 4.37
N PRO A 4 -29.20 7.15 5.15
CA PRO A 4 -28.16 8.09 4.72
C PRO A 4 -27.13 7.45 3.76
N LEU A 5 -27.09 6.12 3.66
CA LEU A 5 -26.15 5.41 2.80
C LEU A 5 -26.59 5.42 1.35
N SER A 6 -25.64 5.47 0.42
CA SER A 6 -25.92 5.34 -0.99
C SER A 6 -26.41 3.93 -1.32
N LYS A 7 -27.30 3.81 -2.33
CA LYS A 7 -27.80 2.50 -2.77
C LYS A 7 -26.66 1.56 -3.22
N THR A 8 -25.65 2.11 -3.88
CA THR A 8 -24.48 1.35 -4.32
C THR A 8 -23.72 0.70 -3.15
N ILE A 9 -23.51 1.46 -2.06
CA ILE A 9 -22.82 0.93 -0.88
C ILE A 9 -23.65 -0.17 -0.19
N THR A 10 -24.97 -0.04 -0.15
CA THR A 10 -25.83 -1.03 0.49
C THR A 10 -25.98 -2.34 -0.32
N THR A 11 -25.57 -2.35 -1.58
CA THR A 11 -25.60 -3.54 -2.45
C THR A 11 -24.27 -4.26 -2.56
N ILE A 12 -23.19 -3.66 -2.04
CA ILE A 12 -21.87 -4.32 -2.02
C ILE A 12 -21.87 -5.39 -0.92
N GLU A 13 -21.69 -6.63 -1.33
CA GLU A 13 -21.52 -7.72 -0.37
C GLU A 13 -20.09 -7.78 0.19
N PRO A 14 -19.92 -8.16 1.47
CA PRO A 14 -18.62 -8.40 2.05
C PRO A 14 -17.83 -9.46 1.28
N SER A 15 -16.51 -9.29 1.17
CA SER A 15 -15.66 -10.28 0.51
C SER A 15 -15.76 -11.66 1.20
N GLY A 16 -16.12 -12.70 0.44
CA GLY A 16 -16.20 -14.07 0.94
C GLY A 16 -14.86 -14.62 1.45
N ILE A 17 -13.73 -14.11 0.91
CA ILE A 17 -12.38 -14.52 1.32
C ILE A 17 -12.11 -14.17 2.79
N ARG A 18 -12.59 -13.03 3.29
CA ARG A 18 -12.40 -12.66 4.70
C ARG A 18 -13.05 -13.64 5.67
N LYS A 19 -14.22 -14.19 5.33
CA LYS A 19 -14.87 -15.19 6.15
C LYS A 19 -14.04 -16.47 6.32
N PHE A 20 -13.26 -16.84 5.29
CA PHE A 20 -12.33 -17.97 5.39
C PHE A 20 -11.16 -17.67 6.33
N PHE A 21 -10.62 -16.46 6.28
CA PHE A 21 -9.53 -16.07 7.20
C PHE A 21 -10.00 -16.06 8.65
N ASP A 22 -11.21 -15.57 8.91
CA ASP A 22 -11.80 -15.58 10.25
C ASP A 22 -11.92 -17.03 10.77
N ILE A 23 -12.40 -17.96 9.95
CA ILE A 23 -12.52 -19.39 10.31
C ILE A 23 -11.14 -20.00 10.57
N VAL A 24 -10.16 -19.75 9.70
CA VAL A 24 -8.81 -20.32 9.84
C VAL A 24 -8.09 -19.75 11.07
N SER A 25 -8.33 -18.50 11.43
CA SER A 25 -7.74 -17.88 12.63
C SER A 25 -8.25 -18.49 13.96
N GLU A 26 -9.40 -19.17 13.94
CA GLU A 26 -9.97 -19.87 15.09
C GLU A 26 -9.51 -21.35 15.18
N MET A 27 -8.72 -21.82 14.21
CA MET A 27 -8.24 -23.22 14.14
C MET A 27 -6.80 -23.33 14.64
N ASP A 28 -6.59 -23.88 15.83
CA ASP A 28 -5.25 -24.03 16.44
C ASP A 28 -4.27 -24.91 15.64
N ASP A 29 -4.77 -25.90 14.91
CA ASP A 29 -3.96 -26.89 14.18
C ASP A 29 -3.91 -26.62 12.66
N ALA A 30 -4.38 -25.47 12.18
CA ALA A 30 -4.43 -25.19 10.75
C ALA A 30 -3.16 -24.50 10.27
N ILE A 31 -2.56 -25.02 9.20
CA ILE A 31 -1.50 -24.33 8.44
C ILE A 31 -2.18 -23.49 7.36
N SER A 32 -2.18 -22.17 7.53
CA SER A 32 -2.76 -21.24 6.56
C SER A 32 -1.82 -21.04 5.37
N LEU A 33 -2.31 -21.36 4.18
CA LEU A 33 -1.67 -21.01 2.90
C LEU A 33 -2.44 -19.88 2.17
N GLY A 34 -3.33 -19.20 2.88
CA GLY A 34 -4.26 -18.24 2.29
C GLY A 34 -3.67 -16.86 2.06
N VAL A 35 -2.87 -16.36 2.99
CA VAL A 35 -2.25 -15.03 2.91
C VAL A 35 -0.75 -15.20 2.68
N GLY A 36 -0.23 -14.52 1.67
CA GLY A 36 1.21 -14.47 1.41
C GLY A 36 1.90 -13.45 2.31
N GLU A 37 2.12 -13.78 3.57
CA GLU A 37 2.89 -12.96 4.51
C GLU A 37 4.16 -13.69 4.96
N PRO A 38 5.25 -12.95 5.22
CA PRO A 38 6.47 -13.52 5.75
C PRO A 38 6.24 -14.09 7.15
N ASP A 39 6.79 -15.27 7.43
CA ASP A 39 6.75 -15.96 8.73
C ASP A 39 7.95 -15.61 9.63
N PHE A 40 8.69 -14.57 9.30
CA PHE A 40 9.82 -14.04 10.06
C PHE A 40 9.65 -12.58 10.41
N ASP A 41 10.21 -12.19 11.55
CA ASP A 41 10.19 -10.81 12.02
C ASP A 41 10.94 -9.86 11.10
N THR A 42 10.48 -8.61 11.05
CA THR A 42 11.23 -7.52 10.40
C THR A 42 12.64 -7.45 10.97
N PRO A 43 13.69 -7.40 10.14
CA PRO A 43 15.07 -7.31 10.59
C PRO A 43 15.28 -6.19 11.61
N TRP A 44 16.08 -6.48 12.65
CA TRP A 44 16.25 -5.60 13.81
C TRP A 44 16.64 -4.17 13.43
N HIS A 45 17.56 -4.00 12.47
CA HIS A 45 18.02 -2.68 12.03
C HIS A 45 16.92 -1.83 11.39
N ILE A 46 15.93 -2.46 10.73
CA ILE A 46 14.77 -1.76 10.16
C ILE A 46 13.81 -1.33 11.29
N ARG A 47 13.62 -2.21 12.29
CA ARG A 47 12.80 -1.88 13.47
C ARG A 47 13.40 -0.72 14.25
N ASP A 48 14.72 -0.74 14.48
CA ASP A 48 15.46 0.30 15.20
C ASP A 48 15.33 1.66 14.51
N GLU A 49 15.47 1.72 13.18
CA GLU A 49 15.27 2.96 12.42
C GLU A 49 13.83 3.49 12.52
N GLY A 50 12.85 2.59 12.54
CA GLY A 50 11.45 2.95 12.77
C GLY A 50 11.24 3.58 14.16
N ILE A 51 11.75 2.95 15.22
CA ILE A 51 11.70 3.44 16.61
C ILE A 51 12.42 4.79 16.71
N TYR A 52 13.65 4.87 16.19
CA TYR A 52 14.44 6.10 16.19
C TYR A 52 13.73 7.26 15.49
N SER A 53 13.03 7.01 14.37
CA SER A 53 12.28 8.05 13.68
C SER A 53 11.16 8.63 14.53
N LEU A 54 10.47 7.78 15.31
CA LEU A 54 9.44 8.21 16.26
C LEU A 54 10.03 9.00 17.44
N GLU A 55 11.13 8.52 18.01
CA GLU A 55 11.84 9.22 19.10
C GLU A 55 12.34 10.61 18.67
N LYS A 56 12.70 10.76 17.40
CA LYS A 56 13.08 12.06 16.81
C LYS A 56 11.90 12.93 16.39
N GLY A 57 10.67 12.50 16.69
CA GLY A 57 9.47 13.27 16.40
C GLY A 57 9.18 13.45 14.90
N ARG A 58 9.62 12.52 14.05
CA ARG A 58 9.35 12.55 12.60
C ARG A 58 7.93 12.09 12.29
N THR A 59 6.93 12.81 12.82
CA THR A 59 5.51 12.45 12.78
C THR A 59 4.65 13.54 12.14
N PHE A 60 5.19 14.28 11.20
CA PHE A 60 4.49 15.35 10.49
C PHE A 60 4.10 14.93 9.07
N TYR A 61 3.21 15.71 8.47
CA TYR A 61 2.78 15.50 7.09
C TYR A 61 3.94 15.65 6.10
N THR A 62 3.95 14.81 5.09
CA THR A 62 4.82 14.91 3.93
C THR A 62 4.13 15.69 2.79
N SER A 63 4.82 15.86 1.66
CA SER A 63 4.15 16.29 0.44
C SER A 63 3.16 15.24 -0.05
N ASN A 64 2.15 15.64 -0.85
CA ASN A 64 1.17 14.72 -1.44
C ASN A 64 1.82 13.63 -2.32
N ALA A 65 2.99 13.90 -2.87
CA ALA A 65 3.74 12.92 -3.66
C ALA A 65 4.63 11.98 -2.81
N GLY A 66 4.58 12.12 -1.49
CA GLY A 66 5.37 11.33 -0.55
C GLY A 66 6.67 12.01 -0.09
N LEU A 67 7.35 11.36 0.84
CA LEU A 67 8.60 11.84 1.42
C LEU A 67 9.71 11.87 0.35
N LYS A 68 10.35 13.03 0.19
CA LYS A 68 11.39 13.24 -0.83
C LYS A 68 12.56 12.28 -0.69
N GLU A 69 13.04 12.09 0.53
CA GLU A 69 14.16 11.22 0.85
C GLU A 69 13.86 9.76 0.47
N LEU A 70 12.64 9.30 0.75
CA LEU A 70 12.20 7.96 0.34
C LEU A 70 12.19 7.80 -1.18
N LYS A 71 11.67 8.78 -1.91
CA LYS A 71 11.65 8.76 -3.39
C LYS A 71 13.05 8.72 -3.99
N ILE A 72 13.99 9.46 -3.41
CA ILE A 72 15.40 9.43 -3.83
C ILE A 72 15.99 8.03 -3.64
N GLU A 73 15.75 7.39 -2.48
CA GLU A 73 16.29 6.05 -2.22
C GLU A 73 15.62 4.98 -3.11
N ILE A 74 14.32 5.12 -3.39
CA ILE A 74 13.62 4.25 -4.36
C ILE A 74 14.25 4.40 -5.75
N SER A 75 14.51 5.63 -6.23
CA SER A 75 15.17 5.87 -7.51
C SER A 75 16.53 5.20 -7.60
N LYS A 76 17.37 5.38 -6.58
CA LYS A 76 18.67 4.72 -6.48
C LYS A 76 18.57 3.19 -6.44
N TYR A 77 17.56 2.66 -5.76
CA TYR A 77 17.33 1.21 -5.68
C TYR A 77 16.96 0.64 -7.06
N LEU A 78 16.06 1.30 -7.78
CA LEU A 78 15.61 0.88 -9.10
C LEU A 78 16.77 0.92 -10.13
N ASP A 79 17.57 1.97 -10.08
CA ASP A 79 18.76 2.08 -10.93
C ASP A 79 19.77 0.96 -10.61
N ARG A 80 20.15 0.79 -9.36
CA ARG A 80 21.13 -0.24 -8.93
C ARG A 80 20.66 -1.66 -9.19
N ARG A 81 19.35 -1.96 -8.99
CA ARG A 81 18.84 -3.33 -9.05
C ARG A 81 18.38 -3.74 -10.43
N PHE A 82 17.83 -2.80 -11.19
CA PHE A 82 17.15 -3.07 -12.47
C PHE A 82 17.69 -2.25 -13.64
N GLY A 83 18.60 -1.31 -13.43
CA GLY A 83 19.08 -0.39 -14.45
C GLY A 83 18.02 0.60 -14.93
N LEU A 84 17.00 0.88 -14.09
CA LEU A 84 15.90 1.78 -14.41
C LEU A 84 16.10 3.11 -13.70
N SER A 85 16.29 4.17 -14.49
CA SER A 85 16.45 5.53 -13.98
C SER A 85 15.13 6.31 -14.07
N TYR A 86 14.66 6.80 -12.94
CA TYR A 86 13.45 7.64 -12.85
C TYR A 86 13.75 8.94 -12.11
N ASP A 87 13.17 10.05 -12.59
CA ASP A 87 13.18 11.31 -11.86
C ASP A 87 12.26 11.22 -10.63
N TYR A 88 12.88 11.17 -9.43
CA TYR A 88 12.16 11.04 -8.18
C TYR A 88 11.12 12.16 -7.97
N ASN A 89 11.29 13.31 -8.61
CA ASN A 89 10.40 14.46 -8.42
C ASN A 89 9.18 14.44 -9.35
N LYS A 90 9.34 13.94 -10.57
CA LYS A 90 8.32 14.00 -11.63
C LYS A 90 7.66 12.65 -11.93
N GLU A 91 8.37 11.54 -11.71
CA GLU A 91 7.97 10.21 -12.17
C GLU A 91 7.67 9.25 -11.02
N MET A 92 7.63 9.75 -9.77
CA MET A 92 7.34 8.92 -8.59
C MET A 92 6.28 9.52 -7.70
N LEU A 93 5.34 8.67 -7.31
CA LEU A 93 4.30 8.92 -6.31
C LEU A 93 4.32 7.79 -5.28
N VAL A 94 4.41 8.15 -4.00
CA VAL A 94 4.26 7.20 -2.90
C VAL A 94 2.79 7.22 -2.45
N THR A 95 2.17 6.04 -2.47
CA THR A 95 0.76 5.86 -2.15
C THR A 95 0.57 5.15 -0.80
N VAL A 96 -0.64 5.21 -0.26
CA VAL A 96 -1.04 4.47 0.95
C VAL A 96 -1.35 3.01 0.56
N GLY A 97 -0.31 2.27 0.20
CA GLY A 97 -0.40 0.88 -0.22
C GLY A 97 -0.65 0.68 -1.72
N GLY A 98 -0.50 -0.58 -2.17
CA GLY A 98 -0.62 -0.96 -3.57
C GLY A 98 -2.02 -0.77 -4.16
N SER A 99 -3.06 -0.84 -3.35
CA SER A 99 -4.44 -0.65 -3.82
C SER A 99 -4.70 0.77 -4.32
N GLU A 100 -4.17 1.79 -3.63
CA GLU A 100 -4.27 3.18 -4.09
C GLU A 100 -3.46 3.39 -5.37
N ALA A 101 -2.26 2.81 -5.46
CA ALA A 101 -1.44 2.88 -6.68
C ALA A 101 -2.18 2.33 -7.89
N ILE A 102 -2.83 1.17 -7.74
CA ILE A 102 -3.62 0.55 -8.81
C ILE A 102 -4.84 1.41 -9.16
N ASP A 103 -5.58 1.92 -8.16
CA ASP A 103 -6.77 2.75 -8.40
C ASP A 103 -6.41 4.03 -9.17
N ILE A 104 -5.34 4.71 -8.76
CA ILE A 104 -4.86 5.92 -9.44
C ILE A 104 -4.43 5.60 -10.88
N ALA A 105 -3.64 4.54 -11.08
CA ALA A 105 -3.18 4.14 -12.41
C ALA A 105 -4.36 3.80 -13.34
N MET A 106 -5.34 3.05 -12.85
CA MET A 106 -6.53 2.68 -13.64
C MET A 106 -7.39 3.87 -13.99
N ARG A 107 -7.55 4.85 -13.09
CA ARG A 107 -8.31 6.07 -13.35
C ARG A 107 -7.62 6.94 -14.42
N GLU A 108 -6.31 7.01 -14.41
CA GLU A 108 -5.56 7.82 -15.38
C GLU A 108 -5.56 7.18 -16.77
N ILE A 109 -5.36 5.86 -16.86
CA ILE A 109 -5.44 5.11 -18.12
C ILE A 109 -6.86 5.18 -18.70
N GLY A 110 -7.91 5.02 -17.89
CA GLY A 110 -9.28 5.14 -18.33
C GLY A 110 -9.63 6.50 -18.94
N ARG A 111 -9.00 7.59 -18.46
CA ARG A 111 -9.13 8.92 -19.06
C ARG A 111 -8.44 9.04 -20.41
N ALA A 112 -7.30 8.40 -20.59
CA ALA A 112 -6.57 8.41 -21.86
C ALA A 112 -7.37 7.72 -22.97
N SER A 113 -8.04 6.60 -22.68
CA SER A 113 -8.85 5.85 -23.65
C SER A 113 -10.15 6.55 -24.06
N CYS A 114 -10.63 7.53 -23.30
CA CYS A 114 -11.85 8.29 -23.61
C CYS A 114 -11.56 9.55 -24.46
N ARG A 115 -10.31 9.80 -24.88
CA ARG A 115 -9.92 10.98 -25.66
C ARG A 115 -9.68 10.72 -27.15
N GLU A 116 -9.80 9.46 -27.57
CA GLU A 116 -9.86 9.05 -28.98
C GLU A 116 -11.32 8.77 -29.35
#